data_2f6981af024d8a73cb61c29b1d5487fc
#
_entry.id   2f6981af024d8a73cb61c29b1d5487fc
#
_cell.length_a   1.000
_cell.length_b   1.000
_cell.length_c   1.000
_cell.angle_alpha   90.00
_cell.angle_beta   90.00
_cell.angle_gamma   90.00
#
_symmetry.space_group_name_H-M   'P 1'
#
loop_
_entity.id
_entity.type
_entity.pdbx_description
1 polymer ?
#
loop_
_entity_poly.entity_id
_entity_poly.type
_entity_poly.pdbx_seq_one_letter_code
_entity_poly.pdbx_strand_id
1 'polypeptide(L)'
;KKELVVGTNPSFAPFEFTDKKDGKVMGFDIDLINALAKKAGYEKVTIKSIAFDGLIPSLESGNIDVSITGMSITDARKQKVNFTDPYYESGLMAVVKKDNEAIKGLDDLKGKTIAVQLGTTGAKYAETIEGAKVKTFDSSDLACLELKNGGADAVISDLPVLQYFLKQGGSQYAKSVGTPKKGDFYGIATAKKNKDLCDKLNKALAELKKDGEYQKIYDKWFKAE
;
A
#
# COMPACT_ATOMS: atom_id res chain seq x y z
N LYS A 1 13.39 6.70 24.27
CA LYS A 1 12.09 6.11 23.96
C LYS A 1 12.25 4.70 23.48
N LYS A 2 11.49 3.82 24.09
CA LYS A 2 11.79 2.40 23.99
C LYS A 2 11.01 1.68 22.91
N GLU A 3 9.75 2.05 22.71
CA GLU A 3 8.87 1.31 21.81
C GLU A 3 8.20 2.21 20.78
N LEU A 4 8.21 1.79 19.52
CA LEU A 4 7.45 2.41 18.44
C LEU A 4 6.30 1.48 18.07
N VAL A 5 5.06 1.95 18.22
CA VAL A 5 3.87 1.19 17.90
C VAL A 5 3.45 1.54 16.47
N VAL A 6 3.47 0.56 15.59
CA VAL A 6 3.27 0.73 14.15
C VAL A 6 1.97 0.06 13.73
N GLY A 7 1.12 0.82 13.03
CA GLY A 7 -0.08 0.27 12.40
C GLY A 7 0.17 -0.03 10.93
N THR A 8 -0.33 -1.14 10.46
CA THR A 8 -0.23 -1.53 9.07
C THR A 8 -1.38 -2.45 8.69
N ASN A 9 -1.78 -2.44 7.41
CA ASN A 9 -2.77 -3.37 6.89
C ASN A 9 -2.04 -4.44 6.08
N PRO A 10 -1.90 -5.68 6.59
CA PRO A 10 -1.03 -6.70 5.98
C PRO A 10 -1.63 -7.43 4.79
N SER A 11 -2.44 -6.76 4.00
CA SER A 11 -3.00 -7.31 2.76
C SER A 11 -2.47 -6.61 1.52
N PHE A 12 -1.28 -6.00 1.62
CA PHE A 12 -0.72 -5.14 0.57
C PHE A 12 0.68 -5.60 0.16
N ALA A 13 0.80 -6.87 -0.24
CA ALA A 13 2.09 -7.44 -0.63
C ALA A 13 2.64 -6.75 -1.88
N PRO A 14 3.96 -6.51 -2.01
CA PRO A 14 5.01 -6.97 -1.09
C PRO A 14 5.39 -5.94 0.00
N PHE A 15 4.57 -4.92 0.22
CA PHE A 15 4.82 -3.91 1.25
C PHE A 15 4.58 -4.46 2.65
N GLU A 16 3.42 -5.06 2.88
CA GLU A 16 3.11 -5.78 4.11
C GLU A 16 2.13 -6.92 3.80
N PHE A 17 2.44 -8.06 4.34
CA PHE A 17 1.60 -9.24 4.21
C PHE A 17 1.91 -10.22 5.33
N THR A 18 1.03 -11.18 5.53
CA THR A 18 1.20 -12.18 6.58
C THR A 18 1.87 -13.42 5.99
N ASP A 19 2.96 -13.86 6.62
CA ASP A 19 3.63 -15.10 6.25
C ASP A 19 2.69 -16.28 6.58
N LYS A 20 2.43 -17.12 5.61
CA LYS A 20 1.52 -18.27 5.78
C LYS A 20 2.08 -19.34 6.72
N LYS A 21 3.40 -19.37 6.93
CA LYS A 21 4.05 -20.38 7.78
C LYS A 21 3.94 -20.07 9.26
N ASP A 22 4.21 -18.81 9.65
CA ASP A 22 4.29 -18.42 11.05
C ASP A 22 3.31 -17.34 11.47
N GLY A 23 2.51 -16.82 10.52
CA GLY A 23 1.53 -15.78 10.79
C GLY A 23 2.12 -14.39 11.04
N LYS A 24 3.42 -14.22 10.88
CA LYS A 24 4.08 -12.93 11.10
C LYS A 24 3.84 -11.97 9.94
N VAL A 25 3.69 -10.69 10.27
CA VAL A 25 3.60 -9.63 9.28
C VAL A 25 5.01 -9.30 8.78
N MET A 26 5.18 -9.30 7.46
CA MET A 26 6.48 -9.06 6.82
C MET A 26 6.29 -8.24 5.55
N GLY A 27 7.38 -7.78 4.96
CA GLY A 27 7.35 -7.04 3.71
C GLY A 27 8.31 -5.86 3.70
N PHE A 28 8.31 -5.15 2.57
CA PHE A 28 9.17 -3.97 2.38
C PHE A 28 8.94 -2.92 3.47
N ASP A 29 7.68 -2.60 3.76
CA ASP A 29 7.33 -1.59 4.76
C ASP A 29 7.79 -2.01 6.15
N ILE A 30 7.70 -3.29 6.47
CA ILE A 30 8.11 -3.80 7.78
C ILE A 30 9.63 -3.71 7.94
N ASP A 31 10.38 -4.12 6.93
CA ASP A 31 11.85 -3.99 6.96
C ASP A 31 12.25 -2.52 7.04
N LEU A 32 11.57 -1.64 6.30
CA LEU A 32 11.87 -0.22 6.31
C LEU A 32 11.60 0.43 7.67
N ILE A 33 10.43 0.18 8.28
CA ILE A 33 10.11 0.80 9.57
C ILE A 33 11.01 0.28 10.69
N ASN A 34 11.42 -0.99 10.65
CA ASN A 34 12.37 -1.52 11.61
C ASN A 34 13.73 -0.81 11.50
N ALA A 35 14.22 -0.60 10.29
CA ALA A 35 15.48 0.11 10.06
C ALA A 35 15.39 1.57 10.48
N LEU A 36 14.28 2.24 10.18
CA LEU A 36 14.05 3.63 10.56
C LEU A 36 13.97 3.79 12.09
N ALA A 37 13.26 2.89 12.74
CA ALA A 37 13.11 2.91 14.19
C ALA A 37 14.47 2.76 14.88
N LYS A 38 15.30 1.85 14.39
CA LYS A 38 16.65 1.64 14.92
C LYS A 38 17.51 2.90 14.77
N LYS A 39 17.48 3.53 13.60
CA LYS A 39 18.20 4.79 13.33
C LYS A 39 17.69 5.90 14.25
N ALA A 40 16.40 5.92 14.55
CA ALA A 40 15.78 6.94 15.41
C ALA A 40 15.95 6.66 16.90
N GLY A 41 16.59 5.55 17.28
CA GLY A 41 16.92 5.23 18.66
C GLY A 41 15.87 4.43 19.43
N TYR A 42 14.92 3.81 18.72
CA TYR A 42 13.94 2.93 19.37
C TYR A 42 14.53 1.55 19.61
N GLU A 43 14.17 0.97 20.76
CA GLU A 43 14.64 -0.37 21.15
C GLU A 43 13.71 -1.47 20.68
N LYS A 44 12.43 -1.16 20.48
CA LYS A 44 11.40 -2.13 20.13
C LYS A 44 10.42 -1.55 19.13
N VAL A 45 10.00 -2.37 18.17
CA VAL A 45 8.93 -2.06 17.22
C VAL A 45 7.81 -3.08 17.43
N THR A 46 6.60 -2.57 17.66
CA THR A 46 5.40 -3.41 17.80
C THR A 46 4.50 -3.16 16.61
N ILE A 47 4.19 -4.21 15.86
CA ILE A 47 3.35 -4.11 14.67
C ILE A 47 1.91 -4.49 15.04
N LYS A 48 0.97 -3.61 14.73
CA LYS A 48 -0.46 -3.85 14.90
C LYS A 48 -1.13 -3.95 13.52
N SER A 49 -1.84 -5.04 13.29
CA SER A 49 -2.64 -5.22 12.08
C SER A 49 -3.96 -4.48 12.22
N ILE A 50 -4.23 -3.54 11.32
CA ILE A 50 -5.42 -2.70 11.38
C ILE A 50 -5.97 -2.59 9.96
N ALA A 51 -7.30 -2.63 9.81
CA ALA A 51 -7.92 -2.39 8.50
C ALA A 51 -7.49 -1.01 7.97
N PHE A 52 -7.29 -0.90 6.67
CA PHE A 52 -6.72 0.29 6.04
C PHE A 52 -7.45 1.58 6.46
N ASP A 53 -8.77 1.57 6.42
CA ASP A 53 -9.60 2.74 6.79
C ASP A 53 -9.57 3.08 8.27
N GLY A 54 -9.06 2.18 9.11
CA GLY A 54 -8.91 2.40 10.56
C GLY A 54 -7.58 2.99 10.98
N LEU A 55 -6.61 3.13 10.06
CA LEU A 55 -5.26 3.55 10.41
C LEU A 55 -5.18 5.03 10.83
N ILE A 56 -5.79 5.92 10.07
CA ILE A 56 -5.79 7.36 10.42
C ILE A 56 -6.53 7.60 11.74
N PRO A 57 -7.73 7.04 11.97
CA PRO A 57 -8.36 7.14 13.29
C PRO A 57 -7.48 6.61 14.43
N SER A 58 -6.73 5.54 14.21
CA SER A 58 -5.82 4.98 15.22
C SER A 58 -4.65 5.91 15.53
N LEU A 59 -4.16 6.66 14.56
CA LEU A 59 -3.16 7.72 14.78
C LEU A 59 -3.75 8.87 15.58
N GLU A 60 -4.94 9.31 15.22
CA GLU A 60 -5.63 10.42 15.87
C GLU A 60 -5.94 10.11 17.33
N SER A 61 -6.29 8.88 17.65
CA SER A 61 -6.60 8.45 19.01
C SER A 61 -5.38 8.12 19.85
N GLY A 62 -4.20 8.00 19.22
CA GLY A 62 -2.98 7.61 19.94
C GLY A 62 -2.79 6.10 20.12
N ASN A 63 -3.64 5.29 19.52
CA ASN A 63 -3.52 3.82 19.57
C ASN A 63 -2.23 3.32 18.91
N ILE A 64 -1.79 4.01 17.88
CA ILE A 64 -0.51 3.74 17.20
C ILE A 64 0.27 5.05 17.09
N ASP A 65 1.58 4.93 17.01
CA ASP A 65 2.48 6.09 16.87
C ASP A 65 2.67 6.47 15.42
N VAL A 66 2.79 5.48 14.55
CA VAL A 66 3.00 5.67 13.12
C VAL A 66 2.19 4.66 12.33
N SER A 67 1.92 5.00 11.07
CA SER A 67 1.37 4.06 10.12
C SER A 67 2.29 3.99 8.91
N ILE A 68 2.68 2.79 8.54
CA ILE A 68 3.40 2.50 7.30
C ILE A 68 2.67 1.33 6.62
N THR A 69 2.05 1.60 5.47
CA THR A 69 1.15 0.62 4.87
C THR A 69 0.91 0.85 3.37
N GLY A 70 1.95 1.30 2.65
CA GLY A 70 1.77 1.67 1.26
C GLY A 70 0.70 2.75 1.11
N MET A 71 0.67 3.70 2.04
CA MET A 71 -0.36 4.74 2.06
C MET A 71 0.05 5.92 1.20
N SER A 72 -0.75 6.21 0.20
CA SER A 72 -0.51 7.35 -0.68
C SER A 72 -0.68 8.67 0.05
N ILE A 73 0.24 9.58 -0.20
CA ILE A 73 0.17 10.95 0.30
C ILE A 73 -0.87 11.70 -0.52
N THR A 74 -1.94 12.15 0.12
CA THR A 74 -2.99 12.94 -0.53
C THR A 74 -3.26 14.20 0.27
N ASP A 75 -3.80 15.24 -0.40
CA ASP A 75 -4.15 16.49 0.27
C ASP A 75 -5.20 16.25 1.36
N ALA A 76 -6.19 15.40 1.10
CA ALA A 76 -7.21 15.07 2.09
C ALA A 76 -6.60 14.43 3.35
N ARG A 77 -5.65 13.51 3.17
CA ARG A 77 -4.98 12.85 4.30
C ARG A 77 -4.05 13.81 5.04
N LYS A 78 -3.39 14.72 4.32
CA LYS A 78 -2.53 15.75 4.94
C LYS A 78 -3.29 16.67 5.88
N GLN A 79 -4.59 16.80 5.72
CA GLN A 79 -5.43 17.57 6.64
C GLN A 79 -5.54 16.89 8.02
N LYS A 80 -5.37 15.58 8.07
CA LYS A 80 -5.60 14.78 9.27
C LYS A 80 -4.32 14.28 9.93
N VAL A 81 -3.26 14.07 9.15
CA VAL A 81 -2.00 13.49 9.63
C VAL A 81 -0.81 14.22 9.02
N ASN A 82 0.37 14.03 9.63
CA ASN A 82 1.65 14.42 9.01
C ASN A 82 2.16 13.24 8.21
N PHE A 83 2.77 13.53 7.07
CA PHE A 83 3.50 12.51 6.29
C PHE A 83 4.99 12.82 6.29
N THR A 84 5.80 11.78 6.32
CA THR A 84 7.22 11.89 6.00
C THR A 84 7.37 12.24 4.51
N ASP A 85 8.59 12.53 4.09
CA ASP A 85 8.91 12.55 2.66
C ASP A 85 8.55 11.19 2.05
N PRO A 86 8.23 11.17 0.75
CA PRO A 86 7.91 9.90 0.09
C PRO A 86 9.05 8.88 0.23
N TYR A 87 8.68 7.64 0.52
CA TYR A 87 9.65 6.55 0.56
C TYR A 87 9.53 5.62 -0.65
N TYR A 88 8.46 5.75 -1.42
CA TYR A 88 8.22 4.93 -2.60
C TYR A 88 7.31 5.67 -3.58
N GLU A 89 7.63 5.59 -4.86
CA GLU A 89 6.74 6.12 -5.91
C GLU A 89 6.02 4.97 -6.59
N SER A 90 4.69 5.04 -6.64
CA SER A 90 3.83 4.04 -7.23
C SER A 90 2.91 4.67 -8.29
N GLY A 91 2.00 3.88 -8.80
CA GLY A 91 0.95 4.31 -9.73
C GLY A 91 -0.21 3.33 -9.65
N LEU A 92 -1.35 3.73 -10.17
CA LEU A 92 -2.52 2.88 -10.24
C LEU A 92 -2.50 2.06 -11.53
N MET A 93 -2.95 0.82 -11.43
CA MET A 93 -2.98 -0.14 -12.53
C MET A 93 -4.28 -0.92 -12.50
N ALA A 94 -4.69 -1.44 -13.64
CA ALA A 94 -5.83 -2.34 -13.74
C ALA A 94 -5.37 -3.75 -14.08
N VAL A 95 -6.04 -4.73 -13.46
CA VAL A 95 -5.90 -6.15 -13.80
C VAL A 95 -7.26 -6.66 -14.22
N VAL A 96 -7.28 -7.44 -15.28
CA VAL A 96 -8.49 -8.07 -15.82
C VAL A 96 -8.26 -9.57 -15.99
N LYS A 97 -9.31 -10.32 -16.30
CA LYS A 97 -9.15 -11.73 -16.62
C LYS A 97 -8.28 -11.90 -17.87
N LYS A 98 -7.52 -12.97 -17.90
CA LYS A 98 -6.53 -13.24 -18.93
C LYS A 98 -7.12 -13.27 -20.35
N ASP A 99 -8.36 -13.73 -20.49
CA ASP A 99 -9.07 -13.82 -21.77
C ASP A 99 -9.86 -12.57 -22.15
N ASN A 100 -9.83 -11.54 -21.29
CA ASN A 100 -10.53 -10.28 -21.58
C ASN A 100 -9.72 -9.45 -22.57
N GLU A 101 -10.28 -9.24 -23.77
CA GLU A 101 -9.66 -8.43 -24.82
C GLU A 101 -10.36 -7.07 -25.00
N ALA A 102 -11.46 -6.84 -24.27
CA ALA A 102 -12.23 -5.60 -24.38
C ALA A 102 -11.64 -4.45 -23.57
N ILE A 103 -10.99 -4.77 -22.45
CA ILE A 103 -10.39 -3.78 -21.56
C ILE A 103 -8.88 -3.80 -21.78
N LYS A 104 -8.35 -2.71 -22.34
CA LYS A 104 -6.92 -2.57 -22.66
C LYS A 104 -6.18 -1.59 -21.76
N GLY A 105 -6.89 -0.96 -20.83
CA GLY A 105 -6.31 0.00 -19.92
C GLY A 105 -7.38 0.67 -19.08
N LEU A 106 -6.95 1.62 -18.24
CA LEU A 106 -7.85 2.36 -17.36
C LEU A 106 -8.94 3.12 -18.12
N ASP A 107 -8.68 3.51 -19.37
CA ASP A 107 -9.63 4.28 -20.17
C ASP A 107 -10.81 3.45 -20.66
N ASP A 108 -10.73 2.13 -20.58
CA ASP A 108 -11.79 1.23 -21.07
C ASP A 108 -12.72 0.75 -19.97
N LEU A 109 -12.69 1.38 -18.80
CA LEU A 109 -13.43 0.91 -17.64
C LEU A 109 -14.81 1.55 -17.45
N LYS A 110 -15.23 2.44 -18.35
CA LYS A 110 -16.58 3.04 -18.31
C LYS A 110 -17.63 1.96 -18.33
N GLY A 111 -18.59 2.05 -17.41
CA GLY A 111 -19.71 1.11 -17.32
C GLY A 111 -19.34 -0.28 -16.80
N LYS A 112 -18.10 -0.50 -16.40
CA LYS A 112 -17.63 -1.82 -15.95
C LYS A 112 -17.75 -1.95 -14.42
N THR A 113 -17.72 -3.19 -13.94
CA THR A 113 -17.69 -3.51 -12.53
C THR A 113 -16.24 -3.60 -12.07
N ILE A 114 -15.86 -2.77 -11.09
CA ILE A 114 -14.48 -2.65 -10.63
C ILE A 114 -14.41 -3.02 -9.17
N ALA A 115 -13.53 -3.96 -8.82
CA ALA A 115 -13.26 -4.34 -7.42
C ALA A 115 -12.05 -3.56 -6.92
N VAL A 116 -12.16 -3.03 -5.71
CA VAL A 116 -11.13 -2.20 -5.08
C VAL A 116 -11.06 -2.45 -3.59
N GLN A 117 -9.92 -2.12 -2.97
CA GLN A 117 -9.82 -2.11 -1.52
C GLN A 117 -10.41 -0.81 -0.96
N LEU A 118 -11.24 -0.92 0.05
CA LEU A 118 -11.90 0.23 0.70
C LEU A 118 -10.88 1.25 1.20
N GLY A 119 -11.14 2.52 0.95
CA GLY A 119 -10.35 3.63 1.48
C GLY A 119 -9.05 3.94 0.73
N THR A 120 -8.76 3.23 -0.35
CA THR A 120 -7.52 3.44 -1.12
C THR A 120 -7.67 4.52 -2.19
N THR A 121 -6.55 4.98 -2.73
CA THR A 121 -6.54 5.89 -3.88
C THR A 121 -7.13 5.21 -5.11
N GLY A 122 -6.92 3.90 -5.27
CA GLY A 122 -7.53 3.11 -6.33
C GLY A 122 -9.04 3.11 -6.26
N ALA A 123 -9.61 2.96 -5.06
CA ALA A 123 -11.05 3.05 -4.83
C ALA A 123 -11.59 4.43 -5.22
N LYS A 124 -10.90 5.49 -4.80
CA LYS A 124 -11.28 6.86 -5.10
C LYS A 124 -11.24 7.13 -6.61
N TYR A 125 -10.21 6.66 -7.27
CA TYR A 125 -10.11 6.81 -8.71
C TYR A 125 -11.24 6.05 -9.44
N ALA A 126 -11.53 4.83 -9.02
CA ALA A 126 -12.60 4.03 -9.62
C ALA A 126 -13.96 4.74 -9.55
N GLU A 127 -14.24 5.45 -8.45
CA GLU A 127 -15.47 6.22 -8.27
C GLU A 127 -15.60 7.36 -9.29
N THR A 128 -14.51 7.84 -9.88
CA THR A 128 -14.56 8.91 -10.88
C THR A 128 -14.85 8.38 -12.29
N ILE A 129 -14.84 7.07 -12.48
CA ILE A 129 -15.04 6.49 -13.81
C ILE A 129 -16.53 6.44 -14.13
N GLU A 130 -16.91 7.05 -15.23
CA GLU A 130 -18.30 7.19 -15.66
C GLU A 130 -19.00 5.84 -15.78
N GLY A 131 -20.12 5.68 -15.08
CA GLY A 131 -20.95 4.49 -15.16
C GLY A 131 -20.37 3.25 -14.50
N ALA A 132 -19.18 3.34 -13.89
CA ALA A 132 -18.57 2.19 -13.28
C ALA A 132 -19.32 1.78 -12.01
N LYS A 133 -19.47 0.47 -11.83
CA LYS A 133 -20.00 -0.09 -10.59
C LYS A 133 -18.81 -0.51 -9.74
N VAL A 134 -18.61 0.19 -8.62
CA VAL A 134 -17.46 -0.05 -7.75
C VAL A 134 -17.88 -0.95 -6.59
N LYS A 135 -17.17 -2.08 -6.45
CA LYS A 135 -17.32 -3.00 -5.32
C LYS A 135 -16.12 -2.85 -4.41
N THR A 136 -16.35 -2.55 -3.14
CA THR A 136 -15.29 -2.34 -2.17
C THR A 136 -15.11 -3.56 -1.28
N PHE A 137 -13.86 -3.86 -0.94
CA PHE A 137 -13.47 -4.99 -0.11
C PHE A 137 -12.47 -4.53 0.95
N ASP A 138 -12.42 -5.25 2.07
CA ASP A 138 -11.51 -4.90 3.16
C ASP A 138 -10.04 -5.12 2.81
N SER A 139 -9.75 -5.95 1.81
CA SER A 139 -8.38 -6.23 1.39
C SER A 139 -8.26 -6.29 -0.13
N SER A 140 -7.06 -6.06 -0.63
CA SER A 140 -6.77 -6.22 -2.06
C SER A 140 -6.88 -7.68 -2.49
N ASP A 141 -6.57 -8.63 -1.60
CA ASP A 141 -6.72 -10.05 -1.88
C ASP A 141 -8.18 -10.42 -2.18
N LEU A 142 -9.12 -9.87 -1.40
CA LEU A 142 -10.54 -10.09 -1.63
C LEU A 142 -11.01 -9.48 -2.95
N ALA A 143 -10.49 -8.31 -3.32
CA ALA A 143 -10.80 -7.69 -4.61
C ALA A 143 -10.33 -8.58 -5.77
N CYS A 144 -9.13 -9.13 -5.67
CA CYS A 144 -8.59 -10.04 -6.68
C CYS A 144 -9.40 -11.34 -6.76
N LEU A 145 -9.87 -11.84 -5.61
CA LEU A 145 -10.71 -13.03 -5.56
C LEU A 145 -12.05 -12.78 -6.28
N GLU A 146 -12.61 -11.58 -6.13
CA GLU A 146 -13.85 -11.21 -6.82
C GLU A 146 -13.66 -11.24 -8.34
N LEU A 147 -12.51 -10.77 -8.84
CA LEU A 147 -12.16 -10.87 -10.25
C LEU A 147 -12.08 -12.34 -10.69
N LYS A 148 -11.39 -13.16 -9.91
CA LYS A 148 -11.22 -14.59 -10.21
C LYS A 148 -12.57 -15.30 -10.33
N ASN A 149 -13.50 -14.98 -9.45
CA ASN A 149 -14.81 -15.62 -9.40
C ASN A 149 -15.82 -15.02 -10.38
N GLY A 150 -15.43 -14.05 -11.18
CA GLY A 150 -16.28 -13.44 -12.20
C GLY A 150 -17.22 -12.36 -11.70
N GLY A 151 -17.07 -11.92 -10.47
CA GLY A 151 -17.91 -10.88 -9.87
C GLY A 151 -17.49 -9.45 -10.20
N ALA A 152 -16.34 -9.27 -10.84
CA ALA A 152 -15.84 -7.98 -11.30
C ALA A 152 -15.17 -8.12 -12.66
N ASP A 153 -15.19 -7.04 -13.44
CA ASP A 153 -14.53 -6.98 -14.74
C ASP A 153 -13.05 -6.61 -14.61
N ALA A 154 -12.71 -5.87 -13.56
CA ALA A 154 -11.35 -5.40 -13.33
C ALA A 154 -11.12 -5.17 -11.84
N VAL A 155 -9.83 -5.17 -11.47
CA VAL A 155 -9.36 -4.70 -10.17
C VAL A 155 -8.46 -3.49 -10.43
N ILE A 156 -8.67 -2.41 -9.68
CA ILE A 156 -7.74 -1.28 -9.66
C ILE A 156 -7.03 -1.27 -8.32
N SER A 157 -5.72 -1.24 -8.36
CA SER A 157 -4.88 -1.11 -7.17
C SER A 157 -3.52 -0.56 -7.58
N ASP A 158 -2.63 -0.47 -6.62
CA ASP A 158 -1.29 0.03 -6.85
C ASP A 158 -0.47 -0.97 -7.65
N LEU A 159 0.30 -0.47 -8.60
CA LEU A 159 1.08 -1.27 -9.54
C LEU A 159 1.90 -2.38 -8.85
N PRO A 160 2.73 -2.10 -7.84
CA PRO A 160 3.55 -3.17 -7.24
C PRO A 160 2.73 -4.24 -6.54
N VAL A 161 1.57 -3.90 -5.99
CA VAL A 161 0.66 -4.86 -5.36
C VAL A 161 0.10 -5.82 -6.41
N LEU A 162 -0.33 -5.29 -7.55
CA LEU A 162 -0.88 -6.10 -8.63
C LEU A 162 0.21 -6.94 -9.30
N GLN A 163 1.43 -6.40 -9.46
CA GLN A 163 2.55 -7.16 -10.00
C GLN A 163 2.89 -8.35 -9.12
N TYR A 164 2.91 -8.14 -7.81
CA TYR A 164 3.17 -9.23 -6.86
C TYR A 164 2.07 -10.28 -6.91
N PHE A 165 0.80 -9.85 -6.96
CA PHE A 165 -0.35 -10.75 -7.12
C PHE A 165 -0.19 -11.63 -8.36
N LEU A 166 0.17 -11.04 -9.51
CA LEU A 166 0.37 -11.80 -10.75
C LEU A 166 1.52 -12.79 -10.61
N LYS A 167 2.62 -12.38 -10.00
CA LYS A 167 3.79 -13.23 -9.79
C LYS A 167 3.48 -14.41 -8.86
N GLN A 168 2.58 -14.24 -7.90
CA GLN A 168 2.21 -15.28 -6.93
C GLN A 168 1.08 -16.20 -7.40
N GLY A 169 0.89 -16.32 -8.69
CA GLY A 169 -0.07 -17.25 -9.27
C GLY A 169 -1.25 -16.57 -9.99
N GLY A 170 -1.46 -15.29 -9.78
CA GLY A 170 -2.55 -14.56 -10.42
C GLY A 170 -2.46 -14.57 -11.95
N SER A 171 -1.25 -14.65 -12.50
CA SER A 171 -1.04 -14.68 -13.95
C SER A 171 -1.66 -15.90 -14.64
N GLN A 172 -2.04 -16.91 -13.89
CA GLN A 172 -2.73 -18.07 -14.44
C GLN A 172 -4.12 -17.71 -14.97
N TYR A 173 -4.78 -16.71 -14.40
CA TYR A 173 -6.13 -16.31 -14.79
C TYR A 173 -6.33 -14.81 -15.02
N ALA A 174 -5.31 -14.00 -14.76
CA ALA A 174 -5.38 -12.54 -14.85
C ALA A 174 -4.16 -11.94 -15.51
N LYS A 175 -4.31 -10.72 -16.02
CA LYS A 175 -3.23 -9.95 -16.64
C LYS A 175 -3.40 -8.47 -16.32
N SER A 176 -2.28 -7.75 -16.24
CA SER A 176 -2.31 -6.29 -16.17
C SER A 176 -2.57 -5.71 -17.55
N VAL A 177 -3.25 -4.58 -17.62
CA VAL A 177 -3.58 -3.93 -18.89
C VAL A 177 -3.24 -2.45 -18.84
N GLY A 178 -2.72 -1.94 -19.93
CA GLY A 178 -2.45 -0.52 -20.13
C GLY A 178 -1.22 -0.01 -19.42
N THR A 179 -1.13 1.31 -19.32
CA THR A 179 -0.04 2.02 -18.70
C THR A 179 -0.45 2.48 -17.29
N PRO A 180 0.41 2.35 -16.28
CA PRO A 180 0.06 2.82 -14.93
C PRO A 180 -0.20 4.32 -14.90
N LYS A 181 -1.19 4.72 -14.10
CA LYS A 181 -1.42 6.13 -13.78
C LYS A 181 -0.46 6.53 -12.67
N LYS A 182 0.63 7.22 -13.03
CA LYS A 182 1.71 7.59 -12.11
C LYS A 182 1.36 8.79 -11.24
N GLY A 183 2.25 9.07 -10.27
CA GLY A 183 2.12 10.22 -9.36
C GLY A 183 1.57 9.85 -8.01
N ASP A 184 1.64 8.58 -7.65
CA ASP A 184 1.16 8.07 -6.37
C ASP A 184 2.38 7.81 -5.47
N PHE A 185 2.53 8.59 -4.40
CA PHE A 185 3.70 8.53 -3.52
C PHE A 185 3.29 8.02 -2.14
N TYR A 186 4.02 7.06 -1.61
CA TYR A 186 3.77 6.55 -0.26
C TYR A 186 4.57 7.31 0.78
N GLY A 187 3.91 7.63 1.89
CA GLY A 187 4.54 8.27 3.05
C GLY A 187 4.20 7.54 4.33
N ILE A 188 5.03 7.74 5.33
CA ILE A 188 4.79 7.26 6.69
C ILE A 188 3.99 8.33 7.41
N ALA A 189 2.89 7.95 8.06
CA ALA A 189 1.99 8.90 8.70
C ALA A 189 2.16 8.92 10.21
N THR A 190 2.07 10.11 10.79
CA THR A 190 2.02 10.33 12.24
C THR A 190 0.83 11.23 12.57
N ALA A 191 0.37 11.21 13.83
CA ALA A 191 -0.65 12.15 14.28
C ALA A 191 -0.17 13.59 14.11
N LYS A 192 -1.10 14.51 13.83
CA LYS A 192 -0.78 15.95 13.67
C LYS A 192 0.03 16.51 14.84
N LYS A 193 -0.34 16.15 16.06
CA LYS A 193 0.35 16.60 17.28
C LYS A 193 1.74 15.99 17.42
N ASN A 194 2.10 14.99 16.63
CA ASN A 194 3.36 14.27 16.77
C ASN A 194 4.32 14.59 15.63
N LYS A 195 4.45 15.87 15.32
CA LYS A 195 5.33 16.34 14.25
C LYS A 195 6.80 16.00 14.53
N ASP A 196 7.22 16.01 15.79
CA ASP A 196 8.61 15.69 16.16
C ASP A 196 8.98 14.27 15.74
N LEU A 197 8.06 13.32 15.89
CA LEU A 197 8.29 11.93 15.44
C LEU A 197 8.39 11.88 13.92
N CYS A 198 7.52 12.59 13.21
CA CYS A 198 7.57 12.67 11.76
C CYS A 198 8.92 13.19 11.27
N ASP A 199 9.40 14.29 11.88
CA ASP A 199 10.70 14.89 11.53
C ASP A 199 11.85 13.93 11.81
N LYS A 200 11.78 13.20 12.93
CA LYS A 200 12.78 12.20 13.31
C LYS A 200 12.84 11.07 12.28
N LEU A 201 11.69 10.59 11.82
CA LEU A 201 11.62 9.54 10.82
C LEU A 201 12.11 10.05 9.45
N ASN A 202 11.81 11.30 9.09
CA ASN A 202 12.35 11.91 7.88
C ASN A 202 13.87 11.93 7.89
N LYS A 203 14.46 12.32 9.01
CA LYS A 203 15.91 12.34 9.17
C LYS A 203 16.49 10.93 9.02
N ALA A 204 15.86 9.95 9.68
CA ALA A 204 16.29 8.55 9.59
C ALA A 204 16.19 8.03 8.15
N LEU A 205 15.13 8.39 7.43
CA LEU A 205 14.94 7.98 6.04
C LEU A 205 16.06 8.53 5.13
N ALA A 206 16.40 9.80 5.31
CA ALA A 206 17.50 10.43 4.56
C ALA A 206 18.83 9.72 4.85
N GLU A 207 19.08 9.35 6.12
CA GLU A 207 20.28 8.62 6.52
C GLU A 207 20.33 7.23 5.90
N LEU A 208 19.21 6.48 5.89
CA LEU A 208 19.14 5.16 5.26
C LEU A 208 19.41 5.21 3.76
N LYS A 209 18.91 6.24 3.08
CA LYS A 209 19.15 6.43 1.66
C LYS A 209 20.62 6.73 1.39
N LYS A 210 21.23 7.53 2.25
CA LYS A 210 22.63 7.96 2.10
C LYS A 210 23.62 6.82 2.35
N ASP A 211 23.35 5.95 3.35
CA ASP A 211 24.26 4.86 3.72
C ASP A 211 24.04 3.57 2.92
N GLY A 212 23.08 3.56 2.00
CA GLY A 212 22.81 2.41 1.14
C GLY A 212 21.89 1.37 1.73
N GLU A 213 21.44 1.52 2.98
CA GLU A 213 20.58 0.54 3.62
C GLU A 213 19.18 0.51 2.99
N TYR A 214 18.65 1.69 2.64
CA TYR A 214 17.37 1.76 1.91
C TYR A 214 17.45 0.96 0.60
N GLN A 215 18.53 1.11 -0.15
CA GLN A 215 18.67 0.41 -1.42
C GLN A 215 18.75 -1.11 -1.24
N LYS A 216 19.37 -1.58 -0.16
CA LYS A 216 19.41 -3.01 0.15
C LYS A 216 18.01 -3.57 0.42
N ILE A 217 17.19 -2.83 1.17
CA ILE A 217 15.81 -3.23 1.48
C ILE A 217 15.00 -3.22 0.17
N TYR A 218 15.14 -2.18 -0.63
CA TYR A 218 14.47 -2.08 -1.93
C TYR A 218 14.81 -3.27 -2.83
N ASP A 219 16.10 -3.60 -2.96
CA ASP A 219 16.56 -4.68 -3.81
C ASP A 219 16.02 -6.04 -3.35
N LYS A 220 15.95 -6.25 -2.03
CA LYS A 220 15.41 -7.48 -1.46
C LYS A 220 14.00 -7.79 -1.95
N TRP A 221 13.16 -6.76 -2.09
CA TRP A 221 11.74 -6.93 -2.37
C TRP A 221 11.35 -6.68 -3.82
N PHE A 222 12.07 -5.82 -4.52
CA PHE A 222 11.65 -5.33 -5.84
C PHE A 222 12.62 -5.65 -6.96
N LYS A 223 13.86 -5.97 -6.66
CA LYS A 223 14.82 -6.28 -7.71
C LYS A 223 14.51 -7.63 -8.32
N ALA A 224 14.42 -7.67 -9.66
CA ALA A 224 14.24 -8.92 -10.39
C ALA A 224 15.51 -9.77 -10.27
N GLU A 225 15.32 -11.08 -10.06
CA GLU A 225 16.43 -12.03 -10.05
C GLU A 225 16.94 -12.30 -11.46
#